data_c93f50f1c5306d1ab819e9d6b84a219c
#
_entry.id   c93f50f1c5306d1ab819e9d6b84a219c
#
_cell.length_a   1.000
_cell.length_b   1.000
_cell.length_c   1.000
_cell.angle_alpha   90.00
_cell.angle_beta   90.00
_cell.angle_gamma   90.00
#
_symmetry.space_group_name_H-M   'P 1'
#
loop_
_entity.id
_entity.type
_entity.pdbx_description
1 polymer ?
#
loop_
_entity_poly.entity_id
_entity_poly.type
_entity_poly.pdbx_seq_one_letter_code
_entity_poly.pdbx_strand_id
1 'polypeptide(L)'
;MRRLASALVFASILLGMKTVHAACVGRPTDAAGFASYDYADAAEVKSFAGTKVRVHYATTGQPAPTLTSTRADGVPDTVAFAADTGDGALSKYEAMGYNAVPSDAACASNGGDGLIDIYLVHFTAADGSTHAECDAGKCSSFALVESTFKGKGYANAEEGFKTVVTHELFHAVQNTYKPADAPFWAEGTAQWAMKKVHPELQDFERQMPAFFADPTRSLDAPPGGVTSGFLYGSSVWPLFLSLRQGDDFIRTVFEGEVDGADPLTSIDKALKAKSTSLADEYPLFAAWNVGTGKLKSSGGYPDAAKYPGQATMSLKDGASDITSGLGYFAYKGTLTAEQGITLETDASRNAGVVVPIVDDVLELDQAKKLPANANGSVLVVVSGITTKKSDAKFTIHVGDPIVETPAPGKDAGTPPVTSTPAPTAPAPDDGGCQASGGPTSSSALSAGVVALGLLFRRRRRS
;
A
#
# COMPACT_ATOMS: atom_id res chain seq x y z
N MET A 1 38.53 35.50 -62.22
CA MET A 1 38.46 35.22 -60.79
C MET A 1 37.00 35.48 -60.36
N ARG A 2 36.17 34.47 -60.30
CA ARG A 2 34.76 34.56 -59.86
C ARG A 2 34.69 34.02 -58.42
N ARG A 3 34.25 34.83 -57.48
CA ARG A 3 33.99 34.45 -56.10
C ARG A 3 32.56 33.93 -56.03
N LEU A 4 32.43 32.62 -55.70
CA LEU A 4 31.15 32.02 -55.32
C LEU A 4 30.86 32.37 -53.85
N ALA A 5 29.71 33.02 -53.61
CA ALA A 5 29.17 33.18 -52.28
C ALA A 5 28.25 32.02 -51.96
N SER A 6 28.61 31.21 -50.97
CA SER A 6 27.74 30.15 -50.44
C SER A 6 26.77 30.77 -49.42
N ALA A 7 25.48 30.74 -49.73
CA ALA A 7 24.41 31.07 -48.82
C ALA A 7 24.07 29.82 -47.97
N LEU A 8 24.30 29.90 -46.66
CA LEU A 8 23.81 28.91 -45.71
C LEU A 8 22.34 29.21 -45.41
N VAL A 9 21.47 28.29 -45.83
CA VAL A 9 20.05 28.26 -45.45
C VAL A 9 19.96 27.54 -44.13
N PHE A 10 19.68 28.28 -43.04
CA PHE A 10 19.29 27.71 -41.76
C PHE A 10 17.83 27.22 -41.86
N ALA A 11 17.61 25.95 -42.05
CA ALA A 11 16.29 25.33 -41.87
C ALA A 11 16.03 25.16 -40.38
N SER A 12 15.22 26.02 -39.79
CA SER A 12 14.68 25.88 -38.43
C SER A 12 13.70 24.72 -38.43
N ILE A 13 14.14 23.55 -37.98
CA ILE A 13 13.26 22.41 -37.69
C ILE A 13 12.56 22.75 -36.35
N LEU A 14 11.36 23.33 -36.44
CA LEU A 14 10.40 23.32 -35.34
C LEU A 14 9.99 21.87 -35.09
N LEU A 15 10.69 21.19 -34.18
CA LEU A 15 10.16 19.98 -33.56
C LEU A 15 8.91 20.40 -32.77
N GLY A 16 7.75 20.21 -33.37
CA GLY A 16 6.49 20.21 -32.65
C GLY A 16 6.59 19.17 -31.54
N MET A 17 6.75 19.60 -30.29
CA MET A 17 6.49 18.77 -29.14
C MET A 17 5.03 18.31 -29.28
N LYS A 18 4.84 17.07 -29.77
CA LYS A 18 3.56 16.39 -29.58
C LYS A 18 3.41 16.24 -28.09
N THR A 19 2.55 17.06 -27.48
CA THR A 19 1.97 16.75 -26.19
C THR A 19 1.41 15.34 -26.31
N VAL A 20 2.05 14.38 -25.65
CA VAL A 20 1.48 13.04 -25.50
C VAL A 20 0.29 13.25 -24.60
N HIS A 21 -0.88 13.47 -25.18
CA HIS A 21 -2.15 13.35 -24.47
C HIS A 21 -2.21 11.88 -24.08
N ALA A 22 -2.26 11.60 -22.78
CA ALA A 22 -2.58 10.26 -22.33
C ALA A 22 -3.92 9.89 -22.96
N ALA A 23 -3.95 8.78 -23.66
CA ALA A 23 -5.15 8.38 -24.38
C ALA A 23 -6.23 8.11 -23.34
N CYS A 24 -7.31 8.90 -23.37
CA CYS A 24 -8.56 8.51 -22.71
C CYS A 24 -8.93 7.11 -23.19
N VAL A 25 -9.17 6.20 -22.26
CA VAL A 25 -9.58 4.84 -22.62
C VAL A 25 -11.08 4.78 -22.89
N GLY A 26 -11.52 3.76 -23.64
CA GLY A 26 -12.96 3.55 -23.87
C GLY A 26 -13.72 3.26 -22.58
N ARG A 27 -15.04 3.32 -22.66
CA ARG A 27 -15.97 3.02 -21.56
C ARG A 27 -16.83 1.82 -21.92
N PRO A 28 -17.40 1.09 -20.93
CA PRO A 28 -18.41 0.06 -21.19
C PRO A 28 -19.62 0.57 -22.01
N THR A 29 -19.91 1.87 -21.95
CA THR A 29 -20.97 2.53 -22.70
C THR A 29 -20.61 2.85 -24.15
N ASP A 30 -19.35 2.74 -24.52
CA ASP A 30 -18.90 2.96 -25.91
C ASP A 30 -19.23 1.75 -26.79
N ALA A 31 -19.35 1.95 -28.09
CA ALA A 31 -19.66 0.88 -29.05
C ALA A 31 -18.65 -0.29 -29.04
N ALA A 32 -17.40 -0.03 -28.66
CA ALA A 32 -16.33 -1.04 -28.56
C ALA A 32 -16.26 -1.68 -27.15
N GLY A 33 -17.03 -1.17 -26.18
CA GLY A 33 -16.90 -1.54 -24.80
C GLY A 33 -15.53 -1.23 -24.19
N PHE A 34 -15.27 -1.82 -23.03
CA PHE A 34 -13.98 -1.71 -22.33
C PHE A 34 -13.59 -3.04 -21.70
N ALA A 35 -12.40 -3.56 -22.01
CA ALA A 35 -11.80 -4.76 -21.39
C ALA A 35 -12.75 -5.98 -21.30
N SER A 36 -13.55 -6.23 -22.32
CA SER A 36 -14.61 -7.26 -22.41
C SER A 36 -15.90 -6.92 -21.62
N TYR A 37 -16.01 -5.74 -21.06
CA TYR A 37 -17.23 -5.23 -20.46
C TYR A 37 -17.92 -4.27 -21.41
N ASP A 38 -19.17 -4.54 -21.73
CA ASP A 38 -20.00 -3.69 -22.58
C ASP A 38 -21.48 -3.82 -22.16
N TYR A 39 -22.29 -2.98 -22.75
CA TYR A 39 -23.74 -3.01 -22.60
C TYR A 39 -24.43 -3.33 -23.93
N ALA A 40 -23.75 -4.00 -24.88
CA ALA A 40 -24.26 -4.25 -26.21
C ALA A 40 -25.59 -5.02 -26.22
N ASP A 41 -25.77 -5.95 -25.27
CA ASP A 41 -27.01 -6.76 -25.15
C ASP A 41 -28.07 -6.09 -24.28
N ALA A 42 -27.83 -4.90 -23.74
CA ALA A 42 -28.80 -4.19 -22.92
C ALA A 42 -29.86 -3.50 -23.81
N ALA A 43 -31.15 -3.60 -23.42
CA ALA A 43 -32.21 -2.89 -24.12
C ALA A 43 -32.05 -1.36 -23.99
N GLU A 44 -31.53 -0.90 -22.87
CA GLU A 44 -31.28 0.51 -22.59
C GLU A 44 -30.17 0.62 -21.53
N VAL A 45 -29.30 1.62 -21.67
CA VAL A 45 -28.30 2.01 -20.67
C VAL A 45 -28.74 3.35 -20.08
N LYS A 46 -28.76 3.42 -18.75
CA LYS A 46 -29.09 4.63 -17.99
C LYS A 46 -27.95 5.04 -17.09
N SER A 47 -28.01 6.26 -16.60
CA SER A 47 -27.12 6.72 -15.55
C SER A 47 -27.85 7.52 -14.48
N PHE A 48 -27.28 7.55 -13.28
CA PHE A 48 -27.73 8.39 -12.18
C PHE A 48 -26.53 9.17 -11.62
N ALA A 49 -26.65 10.48 -11.55
CA ALA A 49 -25.63 11.34 -11.00
C ALA A 49 -25.86 11.57 -9.51
N GLY A 50 -24.86 11.21 -8.69
CA GLY A 50 -24.69 11.72 -7.34
C GLY A 50 -24.07 13.12 -7.35
N THR A 51 -23.35 13.47 -6.31
CA THR A 51 -22.66 14.77 -6.19
C THR A 51 -21.22 14.72 -6.69
N LYS A 52 -20.57 13.56 -6.61
CA LYS A 52 -19.17 13.32 -7.00
C LYS A 52 -19.02 12.17 -7.99
N VAL A 53 -19.96 11.25 -8.02
CA VAL A 53 -19.93 10.08 -8.90
C VAL A 53 -21.14 10.04 -9.82
N ARG A 54 -20.99 9.37 -10.97
CA ARG A 54 -22.07 8.99 -11.88
C ARG A 54 -22.09 7.49 -12.00
N VAL A 55 -23.25 6.86 -11.73
CA VAL A 55 -23.42 5.41 -11.84
C VAL A 55 -24.14 5.08 -13.14
N HIS A 56 -23.49 4.28 -14.00
CA HIS A 56 -24.06 3.75 -15.25
C HIS A 56 -24.54 2.32 -15.07
N TYR A 57 -25.70 1.99 -15.62
CA TYR A 57 -26.28 0.67 -15.48
C TYR A 57 -27.13 0.24 -16.67
N ALA A 58 -27.13 -1.04 -16.94
CA ALA A 58 -28.04 -1.64 -17.92
C ALA A 58 -29.43 -1.87 -17.32
N THR A 59 -30.47 -1.79 -18.15
CA THR A 59 -31.85 -2.10 -17.72
C THR A 59 -32.26 -3.56 -18.01
N THR A 60 -31.45 -4.31 -18.76
CA THR A 60 -31.66 -5.73 -19.07
C THR A 60 -30.30 -6.44 -19.20
N GLY A 61 -30.33 -7.75 -19.29
CA GLY A 61 -29.13 -8.58 -19.50
C GLY A 61 -28.36 -8.87 -18.21
N GLN A 62 -27.19 -9.50 -18.36
CA GLN A 62 -26.32 -9.89 -17.23
C GLN A 62 -25.82 -8.71 -16.40
N PRO A 63 -25.47 -7.54 -16.97
CA PRO A 63 -24.96 -6.41 -16.20
C PRO A 63 -26.06 -5.59 -15.51
N ALA A 64 -27.34 -5.96 -15.66
CA ALA A 64 -28.43 -5.22 -15.01
C ALA A 64 -28.44 -5.44 -13.49
N PRO A 65 -28.44 -4.37 -12.68
CA PRO A 65 -28.62 -4.48 -11.24
C PRO A 65 -30.08 -4.84 -10.90
N THR A 66 -30.41 -4.99 -9.63
CA THR A 66 -31.81 -5.05 -9.20
C THR A 66 -32.48 -3.73 -9.52
N LEU A 67 -33.54 -3.78 -10.35
CA LEU A 67 -34.24 -2.57 -10.87
C LEU A 67 -35.41 -2.10 -10.00
N THR A 68 -35.65 -2.72 -8.85
CA THR A 68 -36.68 -2.27 -7.91
C THR A 68 -36.39 -0.84 -7.46
N SER A 69 -37.40 0.01 -7.48
CA SER A 69 -37.33 1.38 -7.03
C SER A 69 -38.49 1.70 -6.09
N THR A 70 -38.15 2.24 -4.93
CA THR A 70 -39.13 2.87 -4.01
C THR A 70 -39.11 4.39 -4.12
N ARG A 71 -38.25 4.92 -4.98
CA ARG A 71 -37.99 6.33 -5.19
C ARG A 71 -39.00 6.97 -6.15
N ALA A 72 -39.36 8.21 -5.89
CA ALA A 72 -40.30 8.96 -6.75
C ALA A 72 -39.73 9.27 -8.16
N ASP A 73 -38.37 9.32 -8.31
CA ASP A 73 -37.69 9.53 -9.58
C ASP A 73 -37.56 8.25 -10.43
N GLY A 74 -37.95 7.10 -9.87
CA GLY A 74 -37.89 5.80 -10.55
C GLY A 74 -36.47 5.24 -10.74
N VAL A 75 -35.45 5.86 -10.16
CA VAL A 75 -34.08 5.32 -10.16
C VAL A 75 -34.05 4.07 -9.27
N PRO A 76 -33.48 2.94 -9.73
CA PRO A 76 -33.35 1.74 -8.89
C PRO A 76 -32.66 2.04 -7.56
N ASP A 77 -33.20 1.50 -6.47
CA ASP A 77 -32.66 1.74 -5.13
C ASP A 77 -31.19 1.33 -5.01
N THR A 78 -30.79 0.23 -5.67
CA THR A 78 -29.39 -0.22 -5.71
C THR A 78 -28.46 0.74 -6.45
N VAL A 79 -28.92 1.39 -7.50
CA VAL A 79 -28.16 2.37 -8.26
C VAL A 79 -27.95 3.65 -7.45
N ALA A 80 -29.02 4.15 -6.82
CA ALA A 80 -28.94 5.29 -5.92
C ALA A 80 -28.01 4.99 -4.72
N PHE A 81 -28.12 3.78 -4.14
CA PHE A 81 -27.24 3.35 -3.06
C PHE A 81 -25.76 3.30 -3.46
N ALA A 82 -25.46 2.81 -4.67
CA ALA A 82 -24.08 2.82 -5.18
C ALA A 82 -23.53 4.25 -5.33
N ALA A 83 -24.37 5.19 -5.81
CA ALA A 83 -23.99 6.60 -5.93
C ALA A 83 -23.76 7.25 -4.55
N ASP A 84 -24.68 7.05 -3.62
CA ASP A 84 -24.56 7.57 -2.25
C ASP A 84 -23.31 7.02 -1.54
N THR A 85 -23.00 5.74 -1.76
CA THR A 85 -21.78 5.10 -1.25
C THR A 85 -20.53 5.74 -1.83
N GLY A 86 -20.51 5.97 -3.15
CA GLY A 86 -19.38 6.61 -3.82
C GLY A 86 -19.15 8.06 -3.37
N ASP A 87 -20.21 8.84 -3.31
CA ASP A 87 -20.17 10.23 -2.82
C ASP A 87 -19.67 10.31 -1.38
N GLY A 88 -20.16 9.40 -0.52
CA GLY A 88 -19.75 9.29 0.87
C GLY A 88 -18.28 8.90 1.03
N ALA A 89 -17.82 7.91 0.26
CA ALA A 89 -16.43 7.45 0.27
C ALA A 89 -15.46 8.56 -0.14
N LEU A 90 -15.68 9.21 -1.27
CA LEU A 90 -14.82 10.30 -1.76
C LEU A 90 -14.81 11.49 -0.80
N SER A 91 -15.97 11.85 -0.25
CA SER A 91 -16.07 12.92 0.76
C SER A 91 -15.28 12.59 2.02
N LYS A 92 -15.30 11.31 2.44
CA LYS A 92 -14.52 10.86 3.60
C LYS A 92 -13.02 10.89 3.32
N TYR A 93 -12.58 10.47 2.13
CA TYR A 93 -11.16 10.52 1.74
C TYR A 93 -10.63 11.95 1.67
N GLU A 94 -11.40 12.88 1.10
CA GLU A 94 -11.05 14.30 1.11
C GLU A 94 -10.98 14.87 2.53
N ALA A 95 -11.91 14.49 3.41
CA ALA A 95 -11.90 14.87 4.82
C ALA A 95 -10.68 14.29 5.60
N MET A 96 -10.12 13.14 5.14
CA MET A 96 -8.86 12.58 5.62
C MET A 96 -7.64 13.28 5.03
N GLY A 97 -7.82 14.28 4.16
CA GLY A 97 -6.76 15.09 3.55
C GLY A 97 -6.18 14.54 2.26
N TYR A 98 -6.75 13.47 1.69
CA TYR A 98 -6.33 12.96 0.38
C TYR A 98 -6.72 13.91 -0.75
N ASN A 99 -6.00 13.82 -1.87
CA ASN A 99 -6.31 14.58 -3.07
C ASN A 99 -7.72 14.24 -3.58
N ALA A 100 -8.44 15.25 -4.03
CA ALA A 100 -9.65 15.03 -4.82
C ALA A 100 -9.27 14.39 -6.16
N VAL A 101 -10.03 13.41 -6.61
CA VAL A 101 -9.84 12.79 -7.93
C VAL A 101 -10.19 13.82 -9.01
N PRO A 102 -9.30 14.09 -9.98
CA PRO A 102 -9.58 15.03 -11.04
C PRO A 102 -10.74 14.61 -11.94
N SER A 103 -11.45 15.58 -12.47
CA SER A 103 -12.48 15.38 -13.50
C SER A 103 -11.86 14.79 -14.77
N ASP A 104 -12.57 13.91 -15.44
CA ASP A 104 -12.27 13.36 -16.76
C ASP A 104 -12.92 14.13 -17.92
N ALA A 105 -13.51 15.29 -17.66
CA ALA A 105 -14.23 16.10 -18.66
C ALA A 105 -13.40 16.44 -19.91
N ALA A 106 -12.06 16.34 -19.84
CA ALA A 106 -11.18 16.49 -21.00
C ALA A 106 -11.17 15.28 -21.93
N CYS A 107 -11.66 14.11 -21.48
CA CYS A 107 -11.75 12.90 -22.27
C CYS A 107 -12.95 12.92 -23.20
N ALA A 108 -12.77 12.45 -24.44
CA ALA A 108 -13.85 12.34 -25.42
C ALA A 108 -14.92 11.31 -24.99
N SER A 109 -14.51 10.27 -24.29
CA SER A 109 -15.37 9.29 -23.62
C SER A 109 -15.24 9.49 -22.12
N ASN A 110 -16.14 10.24 -21.52
CA ASN A 110 -16.12 10.66 -20.12
C ASN A 110 -17.44 10.38 -19.38
N GLY A 111 -18.23 9.42 -19.85
CA GLY A 111 -19.50 9.07 -19.22
C GLY A 111 -20.59 10.14 -19.30
N GLY A 112 -20.34 11.30 -19.94
CA GLY A 112 -21.31 12.36 -20.20
C GLY A 112 -21.13 13.63 -19.38
N ASP A 113 -20.28 13.63 -18.36
CA ASP A 113 -19.89 14.84 -17.61
C ASP A 113 -18.48 14.67 -16.99
N GLY A 114 -18.17 15.45 -15.97
CA GLY A 114 -16.85 15.39 -15.31
C GLY A 114 -16.90 14.79 -13.91
N LEU A 115 -17.95 14.03 -13.59
CA LEU A 115 -18.02 13.23 -12.37
C LEU A 115 -17.20 11.95 -12.54
N ILE A 116 -16.84 11.30 -11.44
CA ILE A 116 -16.18 10.00 -11.49
C ILE A 116 -17.21 8.94 -11.89
N ASP A 117 -16.94 8.21 -12.97
CA ASP A 117 -17.85 7.18 -13.46
C ASP A 117 -17.71 5.88 -12.70
N ILE A 118 -18.84 5.28 -12.33
CA ILE A 118 -18.97 3.91 -11.84
C ILE A 118 -19.86 3.15 -12.83
N TYR A 119 -19.32 2.11 -13.45
CA TYR A 119 -20.06 1.26 -14.38
C TYR A 119 -20.44 -0.03 -13.68
N LEU A 120 -21.76 -0.29 -13.52
CA LEU A 120 -22.27 -1.55 -13.01
C LEU A 120 -22.20 -2.60 -14.12
N VAL A 121 -21.32 -3.58 -13.95
CA VAL A 121 -21.05 -4.64 -14.93
C VAL A 121 -21.18 -6.02 -14.26
N HIS A 122 -21.12 -7.09 -15.04
CA HIS A 122 -21.07 -8.43 -14.47
C HIS A 122 -19.64 -8.98 -14.53
N PHE A 123 -19.09 -9.30 -13.36
CA PHE A 123 -17.81 -9.96 -13.22
C PHE A 123 -17.97 -11.46 -13.02
N THR A 124 -17.24 -12.27 -13.77
CA THR A 124 -17.17 -13.73 -13.56
C THR A 124 -16.27 -14.10 -12.37
N ALA A 125 -15.19 -13.39 -12.15
CA ALA A 125 -14.16 -13.74 -11.16
C ALA A 125 -13.79 -12.59 -10.21
N ALA A 126 -13.83 -11.35 -10.65
CA ALA A 126 -13.61 -10.14 -9.82
C ALA A 126 -14.94 -9.60 -9.27
N ASP A 127 -14.85 -8.56 -8.45
CA ASP A 127 -15.99 -7.81 -7.93
C ASP A 127 -15.90 -6.32 -8.28
N GLY A 128 -14.70 -5.82 -8.60
CA GLY A 128 -14.44 -4.46 -9.06
C GLY A 128 -13.11 -4.31 -9.77
N SER A 129 -12.90 -3.18 -10.40
CA SER A 129 -11.60 -2.71 -10.90
C SER A 129 -11.63 -1.22 -11.18
N THR A 130 -10.52 -0.52 -10.94
CA THR A 130 -10.35 0.90 -11.20
C THR A 130 -9.33 1.14 -12.30
N HIS A 131 -9.63 2.07 -13.18
CA HIS A 131 -8.82 2.38 -14.36
C HIS A 131 -8.43 3.86 -14.35
N ALA A 132 -7.11 4.10 -14.35
CA ALA A 132 -6.56 5.45 -14.40
C ALA A 132 -6.47 5.98 -15.83
N GLU A 133 -6.74 7.25 -15.99
CA GLU A 133 -6.55 8.04 -17.22
C GLU A 133 -5.69 9.24 -16.89
N CYS A 134 -4.44 9.19 -17.31
CA CYS A 134 -3.46 10.19 -16.92
C CYS A 134 -3.12 11.14 -18.08
N ASP A 135 -3.19 12.43 -17.83
CA ASP A 135 -2.69 13.48 -18.73
C ASP A 135 -1.75 14.42 -17.95
N ALA A 136 -0.54 14.62 -18.47
CA ALA A 136 0.47 15.49 -17.91
C ALA A 136 0.68 15.33 -16.38
N GLY A 137 0.65 14.09 -15.89
CA GLY A 137 0.86 13.79 -14.47
C GLY A 137 -0.38 13.96 -13.58
N LYS A 138 -1.52 14.28 -14.15
CA LYS A 138 -2.82 14.26 -13.48
C LYS A 138 -3.61 13.06 -13.95
N CYS A 139 -4.12 12.26 -13.03
CA CYS A 139 -4.89 11.08 -13.35
C CYS A 139 -6.32 11.22 -12.82
N SER A 140 -7.30 11.23 -13.72
CA SER A 140 -8.69 10.85 -13.42
C SER A 140 -8.81 9.34 -13.38
N SER A 141 -9.97 8.84 -13.01
CA SER A 141 -10.24 7.41 -12.97
C SER A 141 -11.71 7.13 -13.11
N PHE A 142 -12.05 5.92 -13.57
CA PHE A 142 -13.39 5.36 -13.48
C PHE A 142 -13.33 3.95 -12.89
N ALA A 143 -14.43 3.49 -12.32
CA ALA A 143 -14.54 2.17 -11.71
C ALA A 143 -15.55 1.27 -12.45
N LEU A 144 -15.22 -0.02 -12.57
CA LEU A 144 -16.16 -1.08 -12.89
C LEU A 144 -16.52 -1.79 -11.59
N VAL A 145 -17.79 -2.06 -11.34
CA VAL A 145 -18.30 -2.67 -10.11
C VAL A 145 -19.34 -3.74 -10.44
N GLU A 146 -19.29 -4.89 -9.76
CA GLU A 146 -20.26 -5.95 -9.91
C GLU A 146 -21.70 -5.42 -9.65
N SER A 147 -22.61 -5.71 -10.56
CA SER A 147 -23.93 -5.10 -10.56
C SER A 147 -24.89 -5.68 -9.51
N THR A 148 -24.73 -6.95 -9.12
CA THR A 148 -25.68 -7.65 -8.26
C THR A 148 -25.10 -8.23 -6.98
N PHE A 149 -23.81 -8.49 -6.94
CA PHE A 149 -23.09 -9.22 -5.89
C PHE A 149 -23.65 -10.60 -5.55
N LYS A 150 -24.56 -11.13 -6.39
CA LYS A 150 -25.19 -12.43 -6.17
C LYS A 150 -24.16 -13.57 -6.26
N GLY A 151 -24.01 -14.31 -5.17
CA GLY A 151 -23.05 -15.43 -5.10
C GLY A 151 -21.60 -15.02 -4.90
N LYS A 152 -21.33 -13.74 -4.65
CA LYS A 152 -19.96 -13.18 -4.45
C LYS A 152 -19.44 -13.29 -3.01
N GLY A 153 -20.27 -13.75 -2.07
CA GLY A 153 -19.83 -13.98 -0.68
C GLY A 153 -20.17 -12.86 0.29
N TYR A 154 -20.83 -11.81 -0.17
CA TYR A 154 -21.41 -10.75 0.66
C TYR A 154 -22.76 -11.18 1.22
N ALA A 155 -23.16 -10.63 2.38
CA ALA A 155 -24.44 -10.94 2.99
C ALA A 155 -25.63 -10.43 2.14
N ASN A 156 -25.44 -9.31 1.47
CA ASN A 156 -26.40 -8.71 0.54
C ASN A 156 -25.67 -7.77 -0.45
N ALA A 157 -26.42 -7.20 -1.39
CA ALA A 157 -25.86 -6.29 -2.38
C ALA A 157 -25.33 -5.00 -1.76
N GLU A 158 -25.94 -4.47 -0.71
CA GLU A 158 -25.49 -3.25 -0.03
C GLU A 158 -24.10 -3.43 0.60
N GLU A 159 -23.87 -4.59 1.26
CA GLU A 159 -22.51 -4.92 1.76
C GLU A 159 -21.50 -4.97 0.61
N GLY A 160 -21.88 -5.59 -0.52
CA GLY A 160 -21.03 -5.64 -1.71
C GLY A 160 -20.70 -4.26 -2.26
N PHE A 161 -21.71 -3.39 -2.42
CA PHE A 161 -21.50 -2.01 -2.88
C PHE A 161 -20.64 -1.21 -1.90
N LYS A 162 -20.94 -1.24 -0.60
CA LYS A 162 -20.10 -0.57 0.42
C LYS A 162 -18.64 -1.00 0.34
N THR A 163 -18.41 -2.32 0.23
CA THR A 163 -17.06 -2.87 0.18
C THR A 163 -16.35 -2.44 -1.11
N VAL A 164 -16.94 -2.77 -2.26
CA VAL A 164 -16.25 -2.68 -3.55
C VAL A 164 -16.18 -1.24 -4.05
N VAL A 165 -17.30 -0.48 -4.02
CA VAL A 165 -17.27 0.93 -4.46
C VAL A 165 -16.28 1.75 -3.64
N THR A 166 -16.25 1.55 -2.32
CA THR A 166 -15.33 2.28 -1.44
C THR A 166 -13.89 1.90 -1.71
N HIS A 167 -13.59 0.60 -1.88
CA HIS A 167 -12.27 0.09 -2.24
C HIS A 167 -11.78 0.65 -3.58
N GLU A 168 -12.61 0.52 -4.62
CA GLU A 168 -12.25 0.98 -5.99
C GLU A 168 -12.05 2.50 -6.06
N LEU A 169 -12.87 3.26 -5.36
CA LEU A 169 -12.69 4.71 -5.32
C LEU A 169 -11.44 5.14 -4.54
N PHE A 170 -10.92 4.31 -3.62
CA PHE A 170 -9.61 4.59 -3.05
C PHE A 170 -8.48 4.37 -4.05
N HIS A 171 -8.59 3.39 -4.96
CA HIS A 171 -7.64 3.29 -6.08
C HIS A 171 -7.68 4.54 -6.98
N ALA A 172 -8.86 5.14 -7.19
CA ALA A 172 -8.94 6.42 -7.91
C ALA A 172 -8.18 7.54 -7.17
N VAL A 173 -8.25 7.57 -5.85
CA VAL A 173 -7.45 8.49 -5.01
C VAL A 173 -5.96 8.21 -5.12
N GLN A 174 -5.53 6.95 -5.01
CA GLN A 174 -4.12 6.54 -5.16
C GLN A 174 -3.54 6.99 -6.50
N ASN A 175 -4.32 6.86 -7.59
CA ASN A 175 -3.92 7.28 -8.92
C ASN A 175 -3.61 8.78 -9.03
N THR A 176 -4.11 9.60 -8.10
CA THR A 176 -3.76 11.04 -8.04
C THR A 176 -2.33 11.30 -7.56
N TYR A 177 -1.71 10.32 -6.90
CA TYR A 177 -0.33 10.37 -6.41
C TYR A 177 0.59 9.58 -7.33
N LYS A 178 0.25 8.30 -7.56
CA LYS A 178 1.07 7.39 -8.36
C LYS A 178 0.18 6.30 -8.99
N PRO A 179 -0.09 6.37 -10.28
CA PRO A 179 -0.80 5.29 -10.97
C PRO A 179 0.05 4.01 -10.99
N ALA A 180 -0.59 2.86 -10.89
CA ALA A 180 0.03 1.54 -10.96
C ALA A 180 1.14 1.30 -9.90
N ASP A 181 0.82 1.52 -8.65
CA ASP A 181 1.72 1.27 -7.52
C ASP A 181 1.95 -0.24 -7.24
N ALA A 182 2.85 -0.55 -6.30
CA ALA A 182 3.12 -1.94 -5.90
C ALA A 182 1.87 -2.59 -5.30
N PRO A 183 1.46 -3.79 -5.77
CA PRO A 183 0.17 -4.38 -5.43
C PRO A 183 -0.08 -4.52 -3.92
N PHE A 184 0.93 -4.90 -3.12
CA PHE A 184 0.76 -5.05 -1.67
C PHE A 184 0.38 -3.74 -0.98
N TRP A 185 0.89 -2.61 -1.49
CA TRP A 185 0.61 -1.28 -0.96
C TRP A 185 -0.71 -0.75 -1.49
N ALA A 186 -0.94 -0.85 -2.80
CA ALA A 186 -2.18 -0.41 -3.44
C ALA A 186 -3.40 -1.13 -2.84
N GLU A 187 -3.43 -2.47 -2.85
CA GLU A 187 -4.55 -3.25 -2.34
C GLU A 187 -4.67 -3.18 -0.82
N GLY A 188 -3.52 -3.24 -0.12
CA GLY A 188 -3.50 -3.15 1.34
C GLY A 188 -4.07 -1.84 1.85
N THR A 189 -3.72 -0.72 1.23
CA THR A 189 -4.23 0.60 1.64
C THR A 189 -5.65 0.87 1.17
N ALA A 190 -6.09 0.31 0.02
CA ALA A 190 -7.49 0.39 -0.40
C ALA A 190 -8.41 -0.38 0.56
N GLN A 191 -7.98 -1.56 0.99
CA GLN A 191 -8.71 -2.36 1.98
C GLN A 191 -8.74 -1.67 3.37
N TRP A 192 -7.63 -1.07 3.78
CA TRP A 192 -7.56 -0.27 5.00
C TRP A 192 -8.49 0.95 4.92
N ALA A 193 -8.49 1.67 3.80
CA ALA A 193 -9.33 2.85 3.60
C ALA A 193 -10.82 2.50 3.59
N MET A 194 -11.21 1.39 2.95
CA MET A 194 -12.56 0.86 3.01
C MET A 194 -12.99 0.61 4.46
N LYS A 195 -12.14 -0.02 5.28
CA LYS A 195 -12.43 -0.26 6.71
C LYS A 195 -12.54 1.04 7.51
N LYS A 196 -11.82 2.10 7.14
CA LYS A 196 -11.95 3.44 7.76
C LYS A 196 -13.26 4.13 7.43
N VAL A 197 -13.81 3.90 6.24
CA VAL A 197 -15.13 4.44 5.85
C VAL A 197 -16.26 3.60 6.45
N HIS A 198 -16.12 2.29 6.41
CA HIS A 198 -17.14 1.31 6.84
C HIS A 198 -16.57 0.35 7.90
N PRO A 199 -16.39 0.84 9.15
CA PRO A 199 -15.81 0.02 10.23
C PRO A 199 -16.66 -1.20 10.62
N GLU A 200 -17.96 -1.18 10.28
CA GLU A 200 -18.88 -2.28 10.53
C GLU A 200 -18.68 -3.49 9.62
N LEU A 201 -18.04 -3.33 8.45
CA LEU A 201 -17.83 -4.40 7.49
C LEU A 201 -16.79 -5.41 7.98
N GLN A 202 -17.00 -6.68 7.63
CA GLN A 202 -16.11 -7.79 8.03
C GLN A 202 -15.19 -8.26 6.89
N ASP A 203 -15.18 -7.58 5.75
CA ASP A 203 -14.36 -7.97 4.62
C ASP A 203 -12.87 -7.89 4.94
N PHE A 204 -12.47 -6.86 5.67
CA PHE A 204 -11.11 -6.69 6.14
C PHE A 204 -10.61 -7.92 6.94
N GLU A 205 -11.37 -8.38 7.92
CA GLU A 205 -11.04 -9.54 8.76
C GLU A 205 -11.16 -10.85 7.96
N ARG A 206 -12.04 -10.91 6.99
CA ARG A 206 -12.26 -12.09 6.13
C ARG A 206 -11.05 -12.40 5.24
N GLN A 207 -10.27 -11.40 4.85
CA GLN A 207 -9.08 -11.55 4.02
C GLN A 207 -7.82 -11.94 4.83
N MET A 208 -7.74 -11.62 6.11
CA MET A 208 -6.56 -11.83 6.95
C MET A 208 -6.04 -13.27 7.03
N PRO A 209 -6.89 -14.33 7.10
CA PRO A 209 -6.39 -15.69 7.28
C PRO A 209 -5.36 -16.12 6.24
N ALA A 210 -5.43 -15.62 5.02
CA ALA A 210 -4.48 -15.99 3.96
C ALA A 210 -3.08 -15.39 4.21
N PHE A 211 -3.00 -14.17 4.73
CA PHE A 211 -1.74 -13.52 5.10
C PHE A 211 -1.14 -14.14 6.37
N PHE A 212 -1.97 -14.32 7.42
CA PHE A 212 -1.52 -14.86 8.71
C PHE A 212 -1.05 -16.32 8.63
N ALA A 213 -1.50 -17.07 7.62
CA ALA A 213 -1.10 -18.47 7.43
C ALA A 213 0.31 -18.64 6.84
N ASP A 214 0.92 -17.60 6.28
CA ASP A 214 2.21 -17.67 5.61
C ASP A 214 3.14 -16.48 6.02
N PRO A 215 3.53 -16.39 7.31
CA PRO A 215 4.31 -15.29 7.85
C PRO A 215 5.74 -15.21 7.29
N THR A 216 6.27 -16.32 6.77
CA THR A 216 7.63 -16.36 6.19
C THR A 216 7.70 -15.84 4.77
N ARG A 217 6.55 -15.65 4.14
CA ARG A 217 6.46 -15.04 2.81
C ARG A 217 6.64 -13.53 2.88
N SER A 218 7.42 -13.00 1.95
CA SER A 218 7.56 -11.55 1.82
C SER A 218 6.22 -10.87 1.53
N LEU A 219 5.93 -9.79 2.25
CA LEU A 219 4.72 -8.96 2.09
C LEU A 219 4.50 -8.53 0.63
N ASP A 220 5.59 -8.23 -0.10
CA ASP A 220 5.57 -7.79 -1.49
C ASP A 220 5.60 -8.95 -2.52
N ALA A 221 5.43 -10.20 -2.07
CA ALA A 221 5.45 -11.40 -2.92
C ALA A 221 4.19 -12.28 -2.74
N PRO A 222 2.97 -11.76 -3.03
CA PRO A 222 1.74 -12.52 -2.84
C PRO A 222 1.74 -13.80 -3.69
N PRO A 223 1.30 -14.96 -3.13
CA PRO A 223 1.17 -16.20 -3.89
C PRO A 223 0.03 -16.08 -4.89
N GLY A 224 0.22 -16.59 -6.10
CA GLY A 224 -0.81 -16.48 -7.15
C GLY A 224 -1.02 -15.06 -7.70
N GLY A 225 -0.08 -14.17 -7.43
CA GLY A 225 -0.11 -12.80 -7.93
C GLY A 225 -1.14 -11.92 -7.24
N VAL A 226 -1.63 -10.94 -7.99
CA VAL A 226 -2.50 -9.85 -7.50
C VAL A 226 -3.92 -10.27 -7.10
N THR A 227 -4.30 -11.53 -7.29
CA THR A 227 -5.65 -12.03 -6.98
C THR A 227 -5.70 -12.88 -5.71
N SER A 228 -4.62 -12.92 -4.94
CA SER A 228 -4.55 -13.79 -3.76
C SER A 228 -5.14 -13.12 -2.51
N GLY A 229 -5.84 -13.89 -1.68
CA GLY A 229 -6.30 -13.41 -0.38
C GLY A 229 -5.14 -12.96 0.53
N PHE A 230 -3.91 -13.42 0.30
CA PHE A 230 -2.71 -12.92 0.97
C PHE A 230 -2.51 -11.43 0.74
N LEU A 231 -2.71 -10.98 -0.51
CA LEU A 231 -2.53 -9.59 -0.89
C LEU A 231 -3.50 -8.66 -0.14
N TYR A 232 -4.78 -9.02 -0.10
CA TYR A 232 -5.79 -8.25 0.65
C TYR A 232 -5.60 -8.36 2.16
N GLY A 233 -5.19 -9.53 2.66
CA GLY A 233 -4.87 -9.75 4.08
C GLY A 233 -3.67 -8.94 4.56
N SER A 234 -2.77 -8.52 3.65
CA SER A 234 -1.64 -7.64 3.95
C SER A 234 -2.06 -6.22 4.38
N SER A 235 -3.34 -5.88 4.26
CA SER A 235 -3.95 -4.62 4.75
C SER A 235 -3.74 -4.38 6.25
N VAL A 236 -3.39 -5.41 6.98
CA VAL A 236 -2.97 -5.30 8.38
C VAL A 236 -1.69 -4.46 8.55
N TRP A 237 -0.84 -4.36 7.51
CA TRP A 237 0.35 -3.51 7.52
C TRP A 237 0.02 -2.01 7.54
N PRO A 238 -0.75 -1.44 6.59
CA PRO A 238 -1.19 -0.06 6.72
C PRO A 238 -2.06 0.20 7.96
N LEU A 239 -2.82 -0.78 8.47
CA LEU A 239 -3.51 -0.66 9.75
C LEU A 239 -2.52 -0.46 10.90
N PHE A 240 -1.48 -1.29 11.00
CA PHE A 240 -0.41 -1.16 11.98
C PHE A 240 0.24 0.23 11.90
N LEU A 241 0.64 0.66 10.70
CA LEU A 241 1.26 1.96 10.50
C LEU A 241 0.34 3.10 10.95
N SER A 242 -0.96 3.05 10.61
CA SER A 242 -1.92 4.08 11.01
C SER A 242 -2.15 4.13 12.53
N LEU A 243 -2.17 2.98 13.19
CA LEU A 243 -2.29 2.91 14.65
C LEU A 243 -1.04 3.43 15.38
N ARG A 244 0.14 3.21 14.81
CA ARG A 244 1.42 3.62 15.39
C ARG A 244 1.79 5.06 15.10
N GLN A 245 1.52 5.54 13.90
CA GLN A 245 2.02 6.81 13.40
C GLN A 245 0.93 7.86 13.15
N GLY A 246 -0.35 7.47 13.24
CA GLY A 246 -1.52 8.28 12.91
C GLY A 246 -2.03 8.00 11.49
N ASP A 247 -3.33 8.29 11.26
CA ASP A 247 -4.00 7.98 9.98
C ASP A 247 -3.42 8.78 8.80
N ASP A 248 -2.90 9.97 9.04
CA ASP A 248 -2.25 10.84 8.06
C ASP A 248 -0.92 10.28 7.54
N PHE A 249 -0.33 9.31 8.25
CA PHE A 249 0.92 8.69 7.85
C PHE A 249 0.80 8.00 6.48
N ILE A 250 -0.31 7.31 6.21
CA ILE A 250 -0.54 6.63 4.93
C ILE A 250 -0.53 7.64 3.78
N ARG A 251 -1.18 8.80 3.95
CA ARG A 251 -1.16 9.88 2.97
C ARG A 251 0.25 10.45 2.77
N THR A 252 1.02 10.63 3.85
CA THR A 252 2.41 11.10 3.79
C THR A 252 3.29 10.17 2.95
N VAL A 253 3.04 8.84 3.02
CA VAL A 253 3.76 7.86 2.16
C VAL A 253 3.41 8.09 0.69
N PHE A 254 2.14 8.22 0.31
CA PHE A 254 1.73 8.51 -1.06
C PHE A 254 2.31 9.83 -1.59
N GLU A 255 2.33 10.88 -0.78
CA GLU A 255 2.99 12.16 -1.13
C GLU A 255 4.48 11.97 -1.42
N GLY A 256 5.14 11.02 -0.74
CA GLY A 256 6.54 10.66 -0.98
C GLY A 256 6.78 9.83 -2.24
N GLU A 257 5.74 9.26 -2.85
CA GLU A 257 5.82 8.39 -4.05
C GLU A 257 5.64 9.16 -5.38
N VAL A 258 5.23 10.42 -5.33
CA VAL A 258 4.94 11.25 -6.51
C VAL A 258 6.10 11.28 -7.50
N ASP A 259 7.36 11.23 -7.02
CA ASP A 259 8.56 11.18 -7.85
C ASP A 259 8.94 9.77 -8.34
N GLY A 260 8.02 8.80 -8.20
CA GLY A 260 8.23 7.41 -8.66
C GLY A 260 8.99 6.54 -7.67
N ALA A 261 9.18 6.97 -6.43
CA ALA A 261 9.78 6.14 -5.38
C ALA A 261 8.93 4.87 -5.15
N ASP A 262 9.57 3.77 -4.75
CA ASP A 262 8.83 2.58 -4.34
C ASP A 262 8.25 2.75 -2.93
N PRO A 263 7.15 2.05 -2.60
CA PRO A 263 6.46 2.23 -1.31
C PRO A 263 7.34 2.00 -0.09
N LEU A 264 8.23 1.00 -0.09
CA LEU A 264 9.09 0.72 1.06
C LEU A 264 10.09 1.86 1.31
N THR A 265 10.64 2.42 0.24
CA THR A 265 11.51 3.61 0.33
C THR A 265 10.74 4.81 0.91
N SER A 266 9.51 5.04 0.44
CA SER A 266 8.67 6.14 0.93
C SER A 266 8.23 5.93 2.38
N ILE A 267 7.86 4.69 2.75
CA ILE A 267 7.53 4.30 4.13
C ILE A 267 8.72 4.54 5.06
N ASP A 268 9.91 4.03 4.71
CA ASP A 268 11.11 4.20 5.55
C ASP A 268 11.51 5.67 5.70
N LYS A 269 11.40 6.45 4.62
CA LYS A 269 11.61 7.91 4.67
C LYS A 269 10.62 8.60 5.61
N ALA A 270 9.33 8.25 5.53
CA ALA A 270 8.30 8.81 6.40
C ALA A 270 8.49 8.38 7.86
N LEU A 271 8.89 7.13 8.12
CA LEU A 271 9.22 6.63 9.47
C LEU A 271 10.43 7.36 10.04
N LYS A 272 11.47 7.60 9.26
CA LYS A 272 12.65 8.37 9.69
C LYS A 272 12.32 9.80 10.08
N ALA A 273 11.35 10.42 9.43
CA ALA A 273 10.83 11.73 9.83
C ALA A 273 10.08 11.70 11.19
N LYS A 274 9.62 10.53 11.62
CA LYS A 274 9.03 10.27 12.95
C LYS A 274 10.04 9.69 13.97
N SER A 275 11.35 9.76 13.69
CA SER A 275 12.44 9.24 14.53
C SER A 275 12.42 7.73 14.75
N THR A 276 11.88 6.97 13.81
CA THR A 276 11.91 5.51 13.76
C THR A 276 12.34 5.03 12.35
N SER A 277 12.27 3.75 12.03
CA SER A 277 12.64 3.23 10.72
C SER A 277 11.86 1.95 10.38
N LEU A 278 11.95 1.49 9.12
CA LEU A 278 11.40 0.19 8.73
C LEU A 278 12.02 -0.96 9.55
N ALA A 279 13.32 -0.87 9.85
CA ALA A 279 14.02 -1.85 10.69
C ALA A 279 13.52 -1.87 12.13
N ASP A 280 12.93 -0.79 12.60
CA ASP A 280 12.35 -0.69 13.95
C ASP A 280 10.89 -1.17 13.98
N GLU A 281 10.11 -0.73 13.01
CA GLU A 281 8.66 -0.93 13.00
C GLU A 281 8.25 -2.31 12.43
N TYR A 282 9.00 -2.86 11.46
CA TYR A 282 8.57 -4.11 10.82
C TYR A 282 8.68 -5.35 11.73
N PRO A 283 9.75 -5.55 12.55
CA PRO A 283 9.76 -6.61 13.56
C PRO A 283 8.66 -6.44 14.62
N LEU A 284 8.32 -5.21 14.98
CA LEU A 284 7.24 -4.92 15.90
C LEU A 284 5.87 -5.22 15.28
N PHE A 285 5.65 -4.87 13.99
CA PHE A 285 4.47 -5.31 13.23
C PHE A 285 4.30 -6.83 13.26
N ALA A 286 5.38 -7.56 13.02
CA ALA A 286 5.36 -9.02 13.08
C ALA A 286 5.01 -9.53 14.49
N ALA A 287 5.53 -8.90 15.55
CA ALA A 287 5.16 -9.23 16.93
C ALA A 287 3.68 -8.94 17.22
N TRP A 288 3.11 -7.84 16.69
CA TRP A 288 1.69 -7.55 16.81
C TRP A 288 0.83 -8.62 16.14
N ASN A 289 1.25 -9.13 14.97
CA ASN A 289 0.55 -10.20 14.28
C ASN A 289 0.57 -11.52 15.08
N VAL A 290 1.66 -11.82 15.75
CA VAL A 290 1.74 -12.99 16.67
C VAL A 290 0.84 -12.79 17.89
N GLY A 291 0.70 -11.57 18.38
CA GLY A 291 -0.15 -11.19 19.52
C GLY A 291 -1.64 -11.16 19.21
N THR A 292 -2.13 -12.00 18.29
CA THR A 292 -3.53 -12.06 17.87
C THR A 292 -4.17 -13.42 18.18
N GLY A 293 -5.48 -13.52 18.03
CA GLY A 293 -6.22 -14.75 18.23
C GLY A 293 -6.17 -15.23 19.67
N LYS A 294 -5.55 -16.39 19.90
CA LYS A 294 -5.48 -17.02 21.24
C LYS A 294 -4.42 -16.40 22.15
N LEU A 295 -3.34 -15.88 21.57
CA LEU A 295 -2.30 -15.20 22.34
C LEU A 295 -2.79 -13.77 22.59
N LYS A 296 -3.10 -13.47 23.85
CA LYS A 296 -3.49 -12.12 24.23
C LYS A 296 -2.30 -11.18 24.15
N SER A 297 -2.55 -9.93 23.79
CA SER A 297 -1.53 -8.89 23.81
C SER A 297 -2.03 -7.64 24.47
N SER A 298 -1.13 -6.87 25.07
CA SER A 298 -1.35 -5.49 25.48
C SER A 298 -0.60 -4.55 24.52
N GLY A 299 -1.18 -3.39 24.22
CA GLY A 299 -0.55 -2.42 23.29
C GLY A 299 -0.57 -2.79 21.82
N GLY A 300 -1.37 -3.80 21.40
CA GLY A 300 -1.50 -4.26 20.01
C GLY A 300 -2.75 -3.76 19.27
N TYR A 301 -3.23 -4.55 18.30
CA TYR A 301 -4.46 -4.21 17.57
C TYR A 301 -5.68 -4.17 18.50
N PRO A 302 -6.54 -3.15 18.40
CA PRO A 302 -7.78 -3.09 19.20
C PRO A 302 -8.67 -4.33 19.05
N ASP A 303 -8.70 -4.90 17.85
CA ASP A 303 -9.49 -6.07 17.48
C ASP A 303 -8.67 -7.38 17.42
N ALA A 304 -7.50 -7.44 18.07
CA ALA A 304 -6.57 -8.57 18.01
C ALA A 304 -7.22 -9.94 18.25
N ALA A 305 -8.25 -10.01 19.09
CA ALA A 305 -8.96 -11.25 19.39
C ALA A 305 -9.80 -11.78 18.21
N LYS A 306 -10.14 -10.92 17.25
CA LYS A 306 -10.90 -11.29 16.02
C LYS A 306 -9.97 -11.78 14.91
N TYR A 307 -8.66 -11.52 15.01
CA TYR A 307 -7.69 -11.85 13.97
C TYR A 307 -7.17 -13.27 14.14
N PRO A 308 -6.71 -13.91 13.06
CA PRO A 308 -6.10 -15.23 13.16
C PRO A 308 -4.84 -15.20 14.02
N GLY A 309 -4.68 -16.20 14.89
CA GLY A 309 -3.43 -16.38 15.61
C GLY A 309 -2.34 -16.96 14.70
N GLN A 310 -1.09 -16.79 15.10
CA GLN A 310 0.06 -17.39 14.43
C GLN A 310 0.77 -18.40 15.32
N ALA A 311 1.36 -19.42 14.68
CA ALA A 311 2.19 -20.39 15.36
C ALA A 311 3.58 -19.78 15.67
N THR A 312 4.17 -20.21 16.78
CA THR A 312 5.53 -19.85 17.16
C THR A 312 6.42 -21.09 17.21
N MET A 313 7.70 -20.93 16.94
CA MET A 313 8.72 -21.95 17.14
C MET A 313 9.31 -21.88 18.56
N SER A 314 10.00 -22.94 18.98
CA SER A 314 10.71 -22.91 20.27
C SER A 314 11.98 -22.08 20.18
N LEU A 315 12.14 -21.11 21.08
CA LEU A 315 13.37 -20.34 21.24
C LEU A 315 14.47 -21.25 21.80
N LYS A 316 15.61 -21.31 21.14
CA LYS A 316 16.82 -22.02 21.55
C LYS A 316 18.03 -21.20 21.09
N ASP A 317 19.13 -21.31 21.85
CA ASP A 317 20.42 -20.81 21.37
C ASP A 317 20.83 -21.50 20.07
N GLY A 318 21.31 -20.75 19.09
CA GLY A 318 21.66 -21.22 17.76
C GLY A 318 20.47 -21.44 16.83
N ALA A 319 19.23 -21.05 17.20
CA ALA A 319 18.07 -21.08 16.29
C ALA A 319 18.36 -20.23 15.05
N SER A 320 18.22 -20.83 13.87
CA SER A 320 18.65 -20.19 12.61
C SER A 320 17.65 -20.48 11.49
N ASP A 321 17.42 -19.48 10.64
CA ASP A 321 16.55 -19.58 9.47
C ASP A 321 16.96 -18.57 8.39
N ILE A 322 16.19 -18.48 7.31
CA ILE A 322 16.40 -17.54 6.21
C ILE A 322 15.11 -16.73 6.00
N THR A 323 15.17 -15.41 6.25
CA THR A 323 14.07 -14.52 5.85
C THR A 323 14.09 -14.29 4.35
N SER A 324 12.93 -14.21 3.74
CA SER A 324 12.76 -13.80 2.35
C SER A 324 12.09 -12.42 2.33
N GLY A 325 12.83 -11.42 1.92
CA GLY A 325 12.34 -10.04 1.85
C GLY A 325 11.72 -9.56 3.17
N LEU A 326 10.42 -9.32 3.16
CA LEU A 326 9.59 -8.89 4.31
C LEU A 326 8.89 -10.07 5.03
N GLY A 327 9.41 -11.31 4.91
CA GLY A 327 8.95 -12.43 5.72
C GLY A 327 9.49 -12.38 7.14
N TYR A 328 8.86 -13.08 8.10
CA TYR A 328 9.30 -13.10 9.48
C TYR A 328 9.12 -14.47 10.16
N PHE A 329 9.87 -14.65 11.24
CA PHE A 329 9.85 -15.83 12.10
C PHE A 329 9.63 -15.41 13.54
N ALA A 330 8.90 -16.23 14.31
CA ALA A 330 8.58 -15.98 15.70
C ALA A 330 8.94 -17.18 16.58
N TYR A 331 9.71 -16.93 17.65
CA TYR A 331 10.20 -17.92 18.58
C TYR A 331 9.74 -17.59 19.99
N LYS A 332 9.10 -18.56 20.68
CA LYS A 332 8.66 -18.42 22.07
C LYS A 332 9.52 -19.31 22.96
N GLY A 333 9.96 -18.77 24.11
CA GLY A 333 10.74 -19.51 25.09
C GLY A 333 10.65 -18.90 26.48
N THR A 334 11.24 -19.58 27.47
CA THR A 334 11.34 -19.11 28.85
C THR A 334 12.81 -19.10 29.26
N LEU A 335 13.30 -17.95 29.69
CA LEU A 335 14.64 -17.69 30.18
C LEU A 335 14.60 -17.83 31.72
N THR A 336 15.49 -18.64 32.29
CA THR A 336 15.53 -18.93 33.73
C THR A 336 16.21 -17.85 34.55
N ALA A 337 16.96 -16.96 33.89
CA ALA A 337 17.63 -15.81 34.46
C ALA A 337 17.65 -14.71 33.41
N GLU A 338 18.16 -13.53 33.72
CA GLU A 338 18.45 -12.50 32.73
C GLU A 338 19.52 -13.00 31.76
N GLN A 339 19.23 -12.98 30.48
CA GLN A 339 20.10 -13.42 29.39
C GLN A 339 20.10 -12.39 28.27
N GLY A 340 21.25 -12.27 27.61
CA GLY A 340 21.40 -11.50 26.40
C GLY A 340 20.86 -12.27 25.19
N ILE A 341 20.01 -11.62 24.40
CA ILE A 341 19.55 -12.14 23.12
C ILE A 341 20.18 -11.28 22.03
N THR A 342 20.95 -11.91 21.15
CA THR A 342 21.61 -11.27 20.02
C THR A 342 21.20 -11.91 18.71
N LEU A 343 21.38 -11.17 17.62
CA LEU A 343 21.07 -11.63 16.27
C LEU A 343 22.33 -11.54 15.42
N GLU A 344 22.86 -12.70 15.01
CA GLU A 344 23.91 -12.79 13.99
C GLU A 344 23.26 -12.78 12.62
N THR A 345 23.41 -11.69 11.89
CA THR A 345 22.83 -11.50 10.56
C THR A 345 23.45 -10.30 9.85
N ASP A 346 23.08 -10.11 8.57
CA ASP A 346 23.24 -8.84 7.88
C ASP A 346 22.17 -7.84 8.37
N ALA A 347 22.57 -6.89 9.21
CA ALA A 347 21.68 -5.90 9.81
C ALA A 347 21.04 -4.93 8.80
N SER A 348 21.52 -4.90 7.55
CA SER A 348 20.84 -4.18 6.47
C SER A 348 19.66 -4.93 5.88
N ARG A 349 19.50 -6.23 6.21
CA ARG A 349 18.48 -7.12 5.65
C ARG A 349 17.53 -7.69 6.68
N ASN A 350 17.98 -7.87 7.92
CA ASN A 350 17.18 -8.40 9.01
C ASN A 350 17.23 -7.52 10.24
N ALA A 351 16.13 -7.49 10.95
CA ALA A 351 16.03 -6.89 12.27
C ALA A 351 15.20 -7.77 13.20
N GLY A 352 15.31 -7.57 14.51
CA GLY A 352 14.57 -8.35 15.46
C GLY A 352 14.16 -7.60 16.71
N VAL A 353 13.13 -8.13 17.39
CA VAL A 353 12.65 -7.64 18.68
C VAL A 353 12.47 -8.80 19.64
N VAL A 354 12.62 -8.52 20.94
CA VAL A 354 12.18 -9.39 22.02
C VAL A 354 11.03 -8.71 22.77
N VAL A 355 9.97 -9.46 23.05
CA VAL A 355 8.77 -8.98 23.73
C VAL A 355 8.52 -9.87 24.95
N PRO A 356 8.38 -9.32 26.17
CA PRO A 356 8.04 -10.10 27.36
C PRO A 356 6.62 -10.69 27.25
N ILE A 357 6.43 -11.85 27.89
CA ILE A 357 5.13 -12.48 28.10
C ILE A 357 4.92 -12.60 29.60
N VAL A 358 3.93 -11.87 30.12
CA VAL A 358 3.56 -11.84 31.53
C VAL A 358 2.13 -12.36 31.66
N ASP A 359 1.91 -13.36 32.52
CA ASP A 359 0.60 -14.00 32.72
C ASP A 359 -0.12 -14.38 31.40
N ASP A 360 0.66 -14.97 30.47
CA ASP A 360 0.22 -15.32 29.10
C ASP A 360 -0.24 -14.15 28.23
N VAL A 361 0.11 -12.90 28.59
CA VAL A 361 -0.11 -11.70 27.80
C VAL A 361 1.20 -11.21 27.21
N LEU A 362 1.23 -10.99 25.90
CA LEU A 362 2.36 -10.41 25.17
C LEU A 362 2.39 -8.90 25.39
N GLU A 363 3.42 -8.40 26.06
CA GLU A 363 3.57 -6.99 26.44
C GLU A 363 4.22 -6.19 25.31
N LEU A 364 3.46 -5.84 24.27
CA LEU A 364 3.98 -5.21 23.04
C LEU A 364 4.59 -3.83 23.29
N ASP A 365 4.12 -3.10 24.28
CA ASP A 365 4.67 -1.80 24.67
C ASP A 365 6.05 -1.92 25.35
N GLN A 366 6.42 -3.12 25.80
CA GLN A 366 7.72 -3.44 26.39
C GLN A 366 8.70 -4.09 25.39
N ALA A 367 8.36 -4.12 24.11
CA ALA A 367 9.22 -4.66 23.07
C ALA A 367 10.58 -3.94 23.04
N LYS A 368 11.66 -4.71 22.98
CA LYS A 368 13.03 -4.20 22.86
C LYS A 368 13.64 -4.68 21.55
N LYS A 369 14.36 -3.78 20.86
CA LYS A 369 15.16 -4.17 19.70
C LYS A 369 16.29 -5.08 20.09
N LEU A 370 16.65 -6.02 19.25
CA LEU A 370 17.86 -6.84 19.41
C LEU A 370 19.11 -6.06 18.98
N PRO A 371 20.21 -6.19 19.70
CA PRO A 371 20.46 -7.01 20.87
C PRO A 371 19.80 -6.44 22.15
N ALA A 372 19.31 -7.32 23.04
CA ALA A 372 18.64 -6.90 24.27
C ALA A 372 18.76 -7.95 25.38
N ASN A 373 18.72 -7.50 26.63
CA ASN A 373 18.57 -8.36 27.80
C ASN A 373 17.10 -8.64 28.08
N ALA A 374 16.79 -9.88 28.40
CA ALA A 374 15.45 -10.36 28.76
C ALA A 374 15.52 -11.48 29.81
N ASN A 375 14.40 -11.70 30.50
CA ASN A 375 14.19 -12.79 31.45
C ASN A 375 12.74 -13.29 31.38
N GLY A 376 12.45 -14.42 32.02
CA GLY A 376 11.12 -15.00 32.02
C GLY A 376 10.64 -15.46 30.64
N SER A 377 9.33 -15.54 30.44
CA SER A 377 8.74 -15.92 29.16
C SER A 377 8.85 -14.80 28.15
N VAL A 378 9.30 -15.11 26.93
CA VAL A 378 9.55 -14.13 25.89
C VAL A 378 9.10 -14.62 24.51
N LEU A 379 8.75 -13.69 23.64
CA LEU A 379 8.65 -13.85 22.20
C LEU A 379 9.83 -13.13 21.55
N VAL A 380 10.59 -13.83 20.71
CA VAL A 380 11.60 -13.25 19.83
C VAL A 380 11.08 -13.28 18.41
N VAL A 381 11.05 -12.14 17.75
CA VAL A 381 10.67 -12.04 16.33
C VAL A 381 11.87 -11.55 15.53
N VAL A 382 12.15 -12.25 14.43
CA VAL A 382 13.14 -11.83 13.43
C VAL A 382 12.42 -11.66 12.11
N SER A 383 12.58 -10.49 11.50
CA SER A 383 11.98 -10.17 10.20
C SER A 383 13.02 -9.70 9.20
N GLY A 384 12.78 -10.00 7.92
CA GLY A 384 13.43 -9.28 6.85
C GLY A 384 12.87 -7.84 6.76
N ILE A 385 13.72 -6.94 6.29
CA ILE A 385 13.40 -5.51 6.17
C ILE A 385 13.70 -4.98 4.76
N THR A 386 13.69 -5.86 3.77
CA THR A 386 14.01 -5.56 2.38
C THR A 386 12.95 -6.14 1.44
N THR A 387 13.07 -5.88 0.13
CA THR A 387 12.15 -6.41 -0.87
C THR A 387 12.31 -7.92 -1.09
N LYS A 388 11.31 -8.57 -1.67
CA LYS A 388 11.17 -10.02 -1.93
C LYS A 388 12.37 -10.75 -2.58
N LYS A 389 13.34 -10.04 -3.11
CA LYS A 389 14.52 -10.64 -3.77
C LYS A 389 15.73 -10.74 -2.86
N SER A 390 15.60 -10.43 -1.58
CA SER A 390 16.69 -10.35 -0.63
C SER A 390 16.53 -11.40 0.46
N ASP A 391 17.00 -12.63 0.20
CA ASP A 391 17.09 -13.63 1.24
C ASP A 391 18.26 -13.33 2.17
N ALA A 392 18.06 -13.47 3.48
CA ALA A 392 19.12 -13.26 4.46
C ALA A 392 19.04 -14.28 5.60
N LYS A 393 20.14 -14.98 5.81
CA LYS A 393 20.29 -15.90 6.93
C LYS A 393 20.41 -15.12 8.24
N PHE A 394 19.82 -15.66 9.30
CA PHE A 394 20.04 -15.20 10.66
C PHE A 394 20.29 -16.36 11.62
N THR A 395 20.92 -16.07 12.77
CA THR A 395 21.03 -16.97 13.91
C THR A 395 20.74 -16.17 15.17
N ILE A 396 19.89 -16.72 16.03
CA ILE A 396 19.58 -16.15 17.34
C ILE A 396 20.55 -16.77 18.35
N HIS A 397 21.26 -15.96 19.11
CA HIS A 397 22.09 -16.38 20.24
C HIS A 397 21.43 -15.96 21.55
N VAL A 398 21.36 -16.91 22.48
CA VAL A 398 20.88 -16.69 23.84
C VAL A 398 22.01 -17.07 24.79
N GLY A 399 22.55 -16.09 25.52
CA GLY A 399 23.75 -16.29 26.33
C GLY A 399 23.81 -15.35 27.54
N ASP A 400 25.02 -15.08 28.03
CA ASP A 400 25.22 -14.20 29.17
C ASP A 400 24.64 -12.80 28.93
N PRO A 401 24.20 -12.09 30.00
CA PRO A 401 23.68 -10.74 29.90
C PRO A 401 24.64 -9.79 29.19
N ILE A 402 24.08 -8.98 28.31
CA ILE A 402 24.84 -7.92 27.62
C ILE A 402 25.17 -6.84 28.64
N VAL A 403 26.46 -6.60 28.87
CA VAL A 403 26.92 -5.50 29.70
C VAL A 403 26.96 -4.22 28.87
N GLU A 404 26.10 -3.27 29.20
CA GLU A 404 26.19 -1.94 28.61
C GLU A 404 27.51 -1.28 29.05
N THR A 405 28.44 -1.13 28.10
CA THR A 405 29.63 -0.31 28.34
C THR A 405 29.16 1.14 28.50
N PRO A 406 29.38 1.82 29.63
CA PRO A 406 28.99 3.21 29.78
C PRO A 406 29.62 4.00 28.61
N ALA A 407 28.82 4.84 27.99
CA ALA A 407 29.34 5.77 26.99
C ALA A 407 30.55 6.50 27.60
N PRO A 408 31.69 6.63 26.89
CA PRO A 408 32.86 7.33 27.42
C PRO A 408 32.42 8.71 27.89
N GLY A 409 32.54 8.91 29.21
CA GLY A 409 32.12 10.14 29.84
C GLY A 409 32.77 11.29 29.09
N LYS A 410 32.01 12.32 28.74
CA LYS A 410 32.58 13.58 28.28
C LYS A 410 33.49 14.03 29.40
N ASP A 411 34.79 13.84 29.20
CA ASP A 411 35.84 14.24 30.13
C ASP A 411 35.60 15.68 30.57
N ALA A 412 35.44 15.84 31.86
CA ALA A 412 35.43 17.15 32.50
C ALA A 412 36.77 17.87 32.20
N GLY A 413 36.67 18.93 31.43
CA GLY A 413 37.58 20.08 31.52
C GLY A 413 39.05 19.84 31.31
N THR A 414 39.54 19.91 30.07
CA THR A 414 40.87 20.36 29.79
C THR A 414 40.96 21.86 30.09
N PRO A 415 41.93 22.34 30.89
CA PRO A 415 42.07 23.77 31.16
C PRO A 415 42.43 24.53 29.88
N PRO A 416 42.09 25.81 29.77
CA PRO A 416 42.24 26.59 28.54
C PRO A 416 43.72 26.76 28.20
N VAL A 417 44.11 26.24 27.04
CA VAL A 417 45.42 26.53 26.42
C VAL A 417 45.31 27.91 25.77
N THR A 418 46.07 28.86 26.25
CA THR A 418 46.29 30.18 25.64
C THR A 418 46.83 30.03 24.24
N SER A 419 46.05 30.31 23.23
CA SER A 419 46.47 30.31 21.82
C SER A 419 47.12 31.65 21.46
N THR A 420 48.37 31.59 21.04
CA THR A 420 49.11 32.64 20.33
C THR A 420 48.53 32.74 18.89
N PRO A 421 48.33 33.95 18.33
CA PRO A 421 47.78 34.06 17.00
C PRO A 421 48.78 33.66 15.91
N ALA A 422 48.33 32.80 14.98
CA ALA A 422 49.11 32.46 13.78
C ALA A 422 48.78 33.43 12.62
N PRO A 423 49.72 33.64 11.68
CA PRO A 423 49.63 34.69 10.66
C PRO A 423 48.66 34.28 9.52
N THR A 424 48.01 35.31 8.97
CA THR A 424 47.08 35.31 7.86
C THR A 424 47.74 34.82 6.57
N ALA A 425 47.14 33.83 5.91
CA ALA A 425 47.46 33.42 4.54
C ALA A 425 46.41 33.98 3.54
N PRO A 426 46.84 34.30 2.29
CA PRO A 426 46.01 35.01 1.33
C PRO A 426 44.98 34.09 0.63
N ALA A 427 43.87 34.70 0.15
CA ALA A 427 42.79 34.08 -0.56
C ALA A 427 43.21 33.51 -1.93
N PRO A 428 42.63 32.39 -2.39
CA PRO A 428 42.75 31.99 -3.79
C PRO A 428 41.58 32.47 -4.64
N ASP A 429 41.91 32.77 -5.88
CA ASP A 429 41.15 33.28 -6.99
C ASP A 429 40.04 32.35 -7.49
N ASP A 430 39.06 32.97 -8.11
CA ASP A 430 37.95 32.40 -8.90
C ASP A 430 38.46 31.57 -10.09
N GLY A 431 37.78 30.44 -10.31
CA GLY A 431 38.03 29.60 -11.49
C GLY A 431 36.88 28.66 -11.82
N GLY A 432 35.95 29.13 -12.60
CA GLY A 432 35.40 28.56 -13.81
C GLY A 432 34.69 27.19 -13.75
N CYS A 433 33.38 27.23 -13.97
CA CYS A 433 32.48 26.16 -14.38
C CYS A 433 32.92 25.38 -15.61
N GLN A 434 32.72 24.07 -15.63
CA GLN A 434 32.29 23.36 -16.86
C GLN A 434 31.39 22.18 -16.53
N ALA A 435 30.20 22.25 -17.14
CA ALA A 435 29.20 21.18 -17.19
C ALA A 435 29.54 20.23 -18.35
N SER A 436 29.52 18.92 -18.10
CA SER A 436 29.47 17.91 -19.15
C SER A 436 28.21 17.06 -18.99
N GLY A 437 27.29 17.24 -19.95
CA GLY A 437 26.09 16.41 -20.09
C GLY A 437 26.42 15.10 -20.77
N GLY A 438 25.84 14.01 -20.27
CA GLY A 438 25.80 12.72 -20.95
C GLY A 438 24.32 12.31 -21.16
N PRO A 439 24.00 11.53 -22.22
CA PRO A 439 22.63 11.35 -22.67
C PRO A 439 21.89 10.29 -21.86
N THR A 440 20.67 10.63 -21.45
CA THR A 440 19.70 9.70 -20.88
C THR A 440 18.96 8.94 -21.98
N SER A 441 19.07 7.63 -21.98
CA SER A 441 18.25 6.73 -22.80
C SER A 441 16.84 6.61 -22.22
N SER A 442 15.84 7.07 -22.96
CA SER A 442 14.43 6.88 -22.69
C SER A 442 13.99 5.45 -22.98
N SER A 443 13.64 4.69 -21.96
CA SER A 443 12.92 3.43 -22.09
C SER A 443 11.41 3.70 -22.09
N ALA A 444 10.75 3.34 -23.16
CA ALA A 444 9.29 3.37 -23.28
C ALA A 444 8.67 2.35 -22.31
N LEU A 445 7.91 2.83 -21.33
CA LEU A 445 7.04 1.99 -20.51
C LEU A 445 5.73 1.72 -21.25
N SER A 446 5.51 0.47 -21.58
CA SER A 446 4.20 -0.04 -22.00
C SER A 446 3.26 -0.06 -20.78
N ALA A 447 2.13 0.65 -20.88
CA ALA A 447 1.05 0.60 -19.91
C ALA A 447 0.47 -0.82 -19.86
N GLY A 448 0.72 -1.53 -18.76
CA GLY A 448 0.10 -2.82 -18.49
C GLY A 448 -1.26 -2.60 -17.83
N VAL A 449 -2.30 -3.09 -18.45
CA VAL A 449 -3.65 -3.19 -17.88
C VAL A 449 -3.59 -4.22 -16.76
N VAL A 450 -3.81 -3.82 -15.52
CA VAL A 450 -3.96 -4.74 -14.37
C VAL A 450 -5.45 -5.00 -14.19
N ALA A 451 -5.94 -6.11 -14.75
CA ALA A 451 -7.27 -6.62 -14.44
C ALA A 451 -7.15 -7.52 -13.20
N LEU A 452 -7.72 -7.09 -12.08
CA LEU A 452 -7.78 -7.88 -10.83
C LEU A 452 -9.03 -8.75 -10.83
N GLY A 453 -8.87 -10.05 -10.90
CA GLY A 453 -9.96 -11.02 -10.74
C GLY A 453 -9.84 -11.82 -9.45
N LEU A 454 -10.85 -11.80 -8.60
CA LEU A 454 -10.96 -12.62 -7.38
C LEU A 454 -11.43 -14.05 -7.72
N LEU A 455 -10.54 -15.04 -7.69
CA LEU A 455 -10.88 -16.46 -7.87
C LEU A 455 -11.14 -17.12 -6.50
N PHE A 456 -12.41 -17.22 -6.09
CA PHE A 456 -12.82 -18.11 -5.00
C PHE A 456 -13.01 -19.55 -5.49
N ARG A 457 -12.04 -20.41 -5.25
CA ARG A 457 -12.17 -21.86 -5.47
C ARG A 457 -12.84 -22.51 -4.26
N ARG A 458 -14.15 -22.76 -4.36
CA ARG A 458 -14.92 -23.57 -3.40
C ARG A 458 -14.38 -25.02 -3.44
N ARG A 459 -13.66 -25.47 -2.40
CA ARG A 459 -13.48 -26.90 -2.14
C ARG A 459 -14.80 -27.45 -1.61
N ARG A 460 -15.53 -28.19 -2.42
CA ARG A 460 -16.56 -29.12 -1.92
C ARG A 460 -15.84 -30.20 -1.13
N ARG A 461 -16.18 -30.35 0.14
CA ARG A 461 -15.93 -31.56 0.89
C ARG A 461 -17.02 -32.58 0.46
N SER A 462 -16.59 -33.71 -0.08
CA SER A 462 -17.37 -34.95 -0.16
C SER A 462 -17.35 -35.65 1.18
#